data_8826050052d32da69e816033938b799f
#
_entry.id   8826050052d32da69e816033938b799f
#
_cell.length_a   1.000
_cell.length_b   1.000
_cell.length_c   1.000
_cell.angle_alpha   90.00
_cell.angle_beta   90.00
_cell.angle_gamma   90.00
#
_symmetry.space_group_name_H-M   'P 1'
#
loop_
_entity.id
_entity.type
_entity.pdbx_description
1 polymer ?
#
loop_
_entity_poly.entity_id
_entity_poly.type
_entity_poly.pdbx_seq_one_letter_code
_entity_poly.pdbx_strand_id
1 'polypeptide(L)'
;MQDISAPMFSHDDYRVLHEGAALLDRTADRGRLELRGADRRDYLHGLLTNDIAALPAGAGCYAALLTPQGRMISDMRVSELGDRLVVDLAASASEGVRQRLADFIFSEDVEVQDIGAAVAQWGLYGPAAAQLAASVLAAGTASSDALASLPLYGNVERTFRDRPAILVRSDDFGIGGFEILIDASVSGLLQQALVDAGAQRIDVATADVARIEAGRPAFGRDMDTTTIPLEAGIEDRAISLTKGCYVGQEIIIRVLHRGQGRVAKRLVGMVGFAGEGPLLAGMRLESGGREAGSLTSAVDSPRLRRPIALGYVHRDFSEPGHVLEVRHGDDPVRTVTVVTTPFIQPAGE
;
A
#
# COMPACT_ATOMS: atom_id res chain seq x y z
N MET A 1 1.23 3.17 -31.06
CA MET A 1 2.51 3.45 -30.38
C MET A 1 2.16 4.42 -29.26
N GLN A 2 1.85 3.91 -28.06
CA GLN A 2 1.62 4.75 -26.90
C GLN A 2 2.98 5.26 -26.44
N ASP A 3 3.10 6.57 -26.30
CA ASP A 3 4.28 7.25 -25.78
C ASP A 3 4.47 6.83 -24.33
N ILE A 4 5.41 5.90 -24.06
CA ILE A 4 5.71 5.39 -22.72
C ILE A 4 6.81 6.30 -22.16
N SER A 5 6.46 7.55 -21.90
CA SER A 5 7.30 8.42 -21.09
C SER A 5 7.11 8.04 -19.61
N ALA A 6 8.22 7.96 -18.86
CA ALA A 6 8.15 7.83 -17.41
C ALA A 6 7.31 8.99 -16.83
N PRO A 7 6.44 8.73 -15.83
CA PRO A 7 5.64 9.80 -15.24
C PRO A 7 6.58 10.88 -14.70
N MET A 8 6.43 12.10 -15.22
CA MET A 8 7.18 13.26 -14.71
C MET A 8 6.61 13.64 -13.35
N PHE A 9 7.41 13.55 -12.32
CA PHE A 9 7.08 14.03 -10.97
C PHE A 9 7.68 15.42 -10.74
N SER A 10 7.09 16.17 -9.81
CA SER A 10 7.59 17.48 -9.39
C SER A 10 8.66 17.32 -8.30
N HIS A 11 9.84 17.89 -8.50
CA HIS A 11 10.89 17.91 -7.48
C HIS A 11 10.48 18.70 -6.21
N ASP A 12 9.69 19.77 -6.38
CA ASP A 12 9.19 20.55 -5.27
C ASP A 12 8.15 19.75 -4.47
N ASP A 13 7.25 19.05 -5.13
CA ASP A 13 6.27 18.18 -4.48
C ASP A 13 6.94 17.01 -3.77
N TYR A 14 7.97 16.41 -4.38
CA TYR A 14 8.77 15.37 -3.76
C TYR A 14 9.46 15.86 -2.48
N ARG A 15 10.01 17.08 -2.49
CA ARG A 15 10.62 17.68 -1.31
C ARG A 15 9.61 17.85 -0.18
N VAL A 16 8.39 18.25 -0.47
CA VAL A 16 7.33 18.45 0.53
C VAL A 16 6.97 17.15 1.26
N LEU A 17 7.01 16.00 0.59
CA LEU A 17 6.83 14.69 1.26
C LEU A 17 7.85 14.46 2.38
N HIS A 18 9.06 14.97 2.26
CA HIS A 18 10.14 14.72 3.20
C HIS A 18 10.37 15.85 4.23
N GLU A 19 9.94 17.08 3.93
CA GLU A 19 10.24 18.27 4.74
C GLU A 19 9.00 18.97 5.30
N GLY A 20 7.81 18.70 4.76
CA GLY A 20 6.57 19.41 5.05
C GLY A 20 5.39 18.52 5.34
N ALA A 21 4.25 18.85 4.69
CA ALA A 21 3.05 18.04 4.65
C ALA A 21 2.50 18.01 3.22
N ALA A 22 2.52 16.84 2.63
CA ALA A 22 1.95 16.57 1.30
C ALA A 22 0.51 16.09 1.40
N LEU A 23 -0.38 16.68 0.62
CA LEU A 23 -1.79 16.32 0.53
C LEU A 23 -2.09 15.66 -0.80
N LEU A 24 -2.57 14.42 -0.76
CA LEU A 24 -2.87 13.59 -1.93
C LEU A 24 -4.35 13.19 -1.93
N ASP A 25 -5.05 13.42 -3.04
CA ASP A 25 -6.40 12.87 -3.22
C ASP A 25 -6.32 11.38 -3.55
N ARG A 26 -6.92 10.56 -2.68
CA ARG A 26 -6.97 9.11 -2.79
C ARG A 26 -8.38 8.59 -3.12
N THR A 27 -9.33 9.51 -3.33
CA THR A 27 -10.75 9.15 -3.46
C THR A 27 -11.02 8.21 -4.64
N ALA A 28 -10.33 8.42 -5.76
CA ALA A 28 -10.55 7.65 -6.97
C ALA A 28 -9.72 6.34 -7.04
N ASP A 29 -8.55 6.29 -6.39
CA ASP A 29 -7.66 5.12 -6.46
C ASP A 29 -7.89 4.11 -5.32
N ARG A 30 -8.67 4.49 -4.30
CA ARG A 30 -9.05 3.62 -3.18
C ARG A 30 -10.53 3.27 -3.19
N GLY A 31 -10.85 2.01 -2.89
CA GLY A 31 -12.19 1.53 -2.57
C GLY A 31 -12.37 1.47 -1.05
N ARG A 32 -13.60 1.69 -0.58
CA ARG A 32 -13.93 1.72 0.85
C ARG A 32 -15.17 0.89 1.10
N LEU A 33 -14.99 -0.20 1.85
CA LEU A 33 -16.10 -1.04 2.29
C LEU A 33 -16.31 -0.86 3.78
N GLU A 34 -17.56 -0.83 4.21
CA GLU A 34 -17.94 -0.85 5.63
C GLU A 34 -18.58 -2.19 5.95
N LEU A 35 -18.19 -2.79 7.08
CA LEU A 35 -18.82 -3.99 7.62
C LEU A 35 -19.43 -3.69 8.97
N ARG A 36 -20.71 -4.02 9.11
CA ARG A 36 -21.49 -3.93 10.36
C ARG A 36 -22.03 -5.30 10.75
N GLY A 37 -22.61 -5.39 11.93
CA GLY A 37 -23.16 -6.61 12.50
C GLY A 37 -22.31 -7.19 13.61
N ALA A 38 -22.90 -8.06 14.43
CA ALA A 38 -22.25 -8.62 15.61
C ALA A 38 -21.08 -9.54 15.23
N ASP A 39 -21.19 -10.27 14.11
CA ASP A 39 -20.23 -11.28 13.69
C ASP A 39 -19.12 -10.72 12.79
N ARG A 40 -19.12 -9.41 12.44
CA ARG A 40 -18.20 -8.79 11.47
C ARG A 40 -16.72 -9.09 11.68
N ARG A 41 -16.29 -9.20 12.95
CA ARG A 41 -14.86 -9.44 13.29
C ARG A 41 -14.47 -10.89 13.05
N ASP A 42 -15.25 -11.84 13.56
CA ASP A 42 -14.99 -13.26 13.39
C ASP A 42 -15.15 -13.67 11.93
N TYR A 43 -16.13 -13.09 11.25
CA TYR A 43 -16.34 -13.26 9.82
C TYR A 43 -15.09 -12.86 9.00
N LEU A 44 -14.62 -11.60 9.12
CA LEU A 44 -13.41 -11.18 8.41
C LEU A 44 -12.16 -11.94 8.88
N HIS A 45 -12.08 -12.29 10.17
CA HIS A 45 -10.99 -13.10 10.70
C HIS A 45 -10.87 -14.44 9.98
N GLY A 46 -11.97 -15.09 9.65
CA GLY A 46 -12.00 -16.36 8.90
C GLY A 46 -11.59 -16.23 7.43
N LEU A 47 -11.62 -15.04 6.85
CA LEU A 47 -11.35 -14.81 5.44
C LEU A 47 -9.98 -14.19 5.17
N LEU A 48 -9.49 -13.31 6.02
CA LEU A 48 -8.27 -12.54 5.81
C LEU A 48 -7.05 -13.19 6.48
N THR A 49 -5.89 -12.87 5.96
CA THR A 49 -4.61 -13.46 6.40
C THR A 49 -4.11 -12.95 7.76
N ASN A 50 -4.58 -11.77 8.22
CA ASN A 50 -4.16 -11.19 9.49
C ASN A 50 -5.20 -11.37 10.60
N ASP A 51 -4.84 -11.08 11.85
CA ASP A 51 -5.67 -11.31 13.03
C ASP A 51 -6.64 -10.14 13.24
N ILE A 52 -7.85 -10.27 12.68
CA ILE A 52 -8.90 -9.25 12.80
C ILE A 52 -9.63 -9.36 14.16
N ALA A 53 -9.78 -10.59 14.69
CA ALA A 53 -10.51 -10.82 15.94
C ALA A 53 -9.80 -10.18 17.15
N ALA A 54 -8.46 -10.09 17.10
CA ALA A 54 -7.67 -9.49 18.17
C ALA A 54 -7.62 -7.95 18.14
N LEU A 55 -8.12 -7.28 17.09
CA LEU A 55 -8.06 -5.82 16.97
C LEU A 55 -8.95 -5.14 18.02
N PRO A 56 -8.42 -4.33 18.94
CA PRO A 56 -9.25 -3.46 19.76
C PRO A 56 -9.80 -2.29 18.94
N ALA A 57 -10.84 -1.63 19.42
CA ALA A 57 -11.33 -0.39 18.83
C ALA A 57 -10.20 0.66 18.76
N GLY A 58 -10.08 1.36 17.65
CA GLY A 58 -8.99 2.30 17.37
C GLY A 58 -7.73 1.64 16.79
N ALA A 59 -7.70 0.31 16.64
CA ALA A 59 -6.61 -0.39 15.97
C ALA A 59 -6.96 -0.78 14.53
N GLY A 60 -5.95 -1.21 13.80
CA GLY A 60 -6.11 -1.74 12.46
C GLY A 60 -4.94 -2.61 12.06
N CYS A 61 -5.04 -3.23 10.90
CA CYS A 61 -3.97 -4.03 10.32
C CYS A 61 -3.99 -4.00 8.79
N TYR A 62 -2.89 -4.42 8.19
CA TYR A 62 -2.79 -4.76 6.78
C TYR A 62 -3.00 -6.26 6.60
N ALA A 63 -3.80 -6.67 5.63
CA ALA A 63 -4.14 -8.05 5.37
C ALA A 63 -4.28 -8.32 3.87
N ALA A 64 -4.31 -9.59 3.50
CA ALA A 64 -4.68 -10.05 2.16
C ALA A 64 -5.92 -10.93 2.20
N LEU A 65 -6.75 -10.84 1.16
CA LEU A 65 -7.80 -11.80 0.84
C LEU A 65 -7.26 -12.74 -0.23
N LEU A 66 -7.34 -14.04 0.02
CA LEU A 66 -6.75 -15.06 -0.84
C LEU A 66 -7.78 -15.99 -1.47
N THR A 67 -7.41 -16.59 -2.59
CA THR A 67 -8.08 -17.78 -3.12
C THR A 67 -7.67 -19.02 -2.30
N PRO A 68 -8.40 -20.15 -2.40
CA PRO A 68 -7.99 -21.43 -1.80
C PRO A 68 -6.59 -21.89 -2.26
N GLN A 69 -6.12 -21.42 -3.42
CA GLN A 69 -4.79 -21.70 -3.96
C GLN A 69 -3.70 -20.74 -3.41
N GLY A 70 -4.03 -19.89 -2.43
CA GLY A 70 -3.10 -18.95 -1.80
C GLY A 70 -2.74 -17.74 -2.66
N ARG A 71 -3.43 -17.51 -3.79
CA ARG A 71 -3.23 -16.33 -4.64
C ARG A 71 -4.03 -15.15 -4.12
N MET A 72 -3.50 -13.95 -4.28
CA MET A 72 -4.17 -12.74 -3.85
C MET A 72 -5.41 -12.45 -4.67
N ILE A 73 -6.50 -12.09 -4.00
CA ILE A 73 -7.67 -11.45 -4.60
C ILE A 73 -7.49 -9.94 -4.47
N SER A 74 -7.00 -9.49 -3.31
CA SER A 74 -6.60 -8.11 -3.01
C SER A 74 -5.76 -8.07 -1.75
N ASP A 75 -5.02 -6.99 -1.56
CA ASP A 75 -4.56 -6.52 -0.25
C ASP A 75 -5.54 -5.48 0.28
N MET A 76 -5.52 -5.23 1.57
CA MET A 76 -6.38 -4.25 2.21
C MET A 76 -5.89 -3.82 3.59
N ARG A 77 -6.34 -2.65 4.01
CA ARG A 77 -6.21 -2.18 5.38
C ARG A 77 -7.55 -2.29 6.07
N VAL A 78 -7.57 -2.84 7.25
CA VAL A 78 -8.76 -3.00 8.08
C VAL A 78 -8.63 -2.10 9.29
N SER A 79 -9.62 -1.24 9.52
CA SER A 79 -9.72 -0.37 10.69
C SER A 79 -10.91 -0.78 11.55
N GLU A 80 -10.68 -1.10 12.83
CA GLU A 80 -11.73 -1.39 13.81
C GLU A 80 -12.14 -0.09 14.52
N LEU A 81 -13.38 0.35 14.33
CA LEU A 81 -13.92 1.62 14.86
C LEU A 81 -14.83 1.42 16.10
N GLY A 82 -14.95 0.18 16.60
CA GLY A 82 -15.79 -0.18 17.73
C GLY A 82 -17.15 -0.71 17.31
N ASP A 83 -17.93 0.03 16.54
CA ASP A 83 -19.25 -0.39 16.04
C ASP A 83 -19.23 -0.97 14.62
N ARG A 84 -18.13 -0.77 13.87
CA ARG A 84 -17.95 -1.19 12.48
C ARG A 84 -16.49 -1.43 12.14
N LEU A 85 -16.26 -2.17 11.05
CA LEU A 85 -14.97 -2.24 10.38
C LEU A 85 -15.02 -1.40 9.09
N VAL A 86 -13.93 -0.68 8.80
CA VAL A 86 -13.72 -0.06 7.50
C VAL A 86 -12.56 -0.75 6.81
N VAL A 87 -12.78 -1.18 5.58
CA VAL A 87 -11.78 -1.84 4.73
C VAL A 87 -11.43 -0.91 3.58
N ASP A 88 -10.15 -0.53 3.51
CA ASP A 88 -9.56 0.30 2.47
C ASP A 88 -8.70 -0.58 1.55
N LEU A 89 -8.98 -0.58 0.25
CA LEU A 89 -8.33 -1.43 -0.74
C LEU A 89 -8.19 -0.70 -2.09
N ALA A 90 -7.53 -1.33 -3.07
CA ALA A 90 -7.45 -0.75 -4.42
C ALA A 90 -8.87 -0.62 -5.03
N ALA A 91 -9.20 0.55 -5.60
CA ALA A 91 -10.52 0.79 -6.19
C ALA A 91 -10.89 -0.23 -7.27
N SER A 92 -9.91 -0.68 -8.06
CA SER A 92 -10.09 -1.69 -9.11
C SER A 92 -10.51 -3.06 -8.58
N ALA A 93 -10.24 -3.37 -7.31
CA ALA A 93 -10.61 -4.63 -6.68
C ALA A 93 -11.90 -4.52 -5.83
N SER A 94 -12.39 -3.31 -5.54
CA SER A 94 -13.43 -3.05 -4.53
C SER A 94 -14.71 -3.84 -4.79
N GLU A 95 -15.28 -3.76 -5.98
CA GLU A 95 -16.53 -4.46 -6.31
C GLU A 95 -16.36 -5.99 -6.28
N GLY A 96 -15.26 -6.51 -6.81
CA GLY A 96 -14.99 -7.95 -6.77
C GLY A 96 -14.80 -8.47 -5.34
N VAL A 97 -14.15 -7.69 -4.47
CA VAL A 97 -14.00 -8.02 -3.05
C VAL A 97 -15.35 -7.92 -2.33
N ARG A 98 -16.12 -6.86 -2.54
CA ARG A 98 -17.46 -6.69 -1.95
C ARG A 98 -18.36 -7.89 -2.29
N GLN A 99 -18.42 -8.27 -3.55
CA GLN A 99 -19.21 -9.43 -3.99
C GLN A 99 -18.70 -10.72 -3.35
N ARG A 100 -17.38 -10.92 -3.34
CA ARG A 100 -16.76 -12.08 -2.72
C ARG A 100 -17.08 -12.19 -1.23
N LEU A 101 -17.04 -11.08 -0.51
CA LEU A 101 -17.45 -11.05 0.89
C LEU A 101 -18.93 -11.39 1.03
N ALA A 102 -19.82 -10.80 0.23
CA ALA A 102 -21.25 -11.10 0.29
C ALA A 102 -21.58 -12.57 0.02
N ASP A 103 -20.86 -13.23 -0.88
CA ASP A 103 -21.04 -14.65 -1.23
C ASP A 103 -20.73 -15.63 -0.09
N PHE A 104 -19.98 -15.18 0.94
CA PHE A 104 -19.62 -15.99 2.11
C PHE A 104 -20.49 -15.70 3.34
N ILE A 105 -21.51 -14.86 3.24
CA ILE A 105 -22.48 -14.62 4.32
C ILE A 105 -23.62 -15.62 4.18
N PHE A 106 -23.76 -16.53 5.13
CA PHE A 106 -24.81 -17.55 5.13
C PHE A 106 -25.78 -17.37 6.31
N SER A 107 -25.26 -17.21 7.52
CA SER A 107 -26.03 -17.10 8.74
C SER A 107 -25.47 -16.07 9.70
N GLU A 108 -24.35 -15.48 9.34
CA GLU A 108 -23.64 -14.49 10.13
C GLU A 108 -24.41 -13.15 10.12
N ASP A 109 -24.45 -12.50 11.26
CA ASP A 109 -24.96 -11.13 11.39
C ASP A 109 -23.88 -10.15 10.87
N VAL A 110 -23.79 -10.04 9.54
CA VAL A 110 -22.85 -9.17 8.84
C VAL A 110 -23.50 -8.50 7.64
N GLU A 111 -23.32 -7.18 7.54
CA GLU A 111 -23.67 -6.41 6.37
C GLU A 111 -22.39 -5.80 5.76
N VAL A 112 -22.21 -5.94 4.44
CA VAL A 112 -21.07 -5.37 3.69
C VAL A 112 -21.59 -4.31 2.73
N GLN A 113 -21.19 -3.06 2.95
CA GLN A 113 -21.61 -1.91 2.15
C GLN A 113 -20.41 -1.24 1.48
N ASP A 114 -20.55 -0.86 0.21
CA ASP A 114 -19.62 0.08 -0.44
C ASP A 114 -19.98 1.51 -0.03
N ILE A 115 -19.05 2.18 0.63
CA ILE A 115 -19.20 3.57 1.08
C ILE A 115 -18.40 4.56 0.21
N GLY A 116 -17.78 4.09 -0.89
CA GLY A 116 -16.91 4.89 -1.74
C GLY A 116 -17.54 6.14 -2.33
N ALA A 117 -18.85 6.11 -2.63
CA ALA A 117 -19.57 7.28 -3.13
C ALA A 117 -19.89 8.33 -2.04
N ALA A 118 -20.05 7.89 -0.79
CA ALA A 118 -20.40 8.76 0.33
C ALA A 118 -19.16 9.31 1.09
N VAL A 119 -18.03 8.63 0.98
CA VAL A 119 -16.82 8.94 1.73
C VAL A 119 -15.66 9.24 0.78
N ALA A 120 -15.08 10.43 0.88
CA ALA A 120 -13.83 10.80 0.21
C ALA A 120 -12.63 10.38 1.08
N GLN A 121 -11.47 10.22 0.44
CA GLN A 121 -10.23 9.84 1.11
C GLN A 121 -9.08 10.77 0.70
N TRP A 122 -8.40 11.32 1.69
CA TRP A 122 -7.23 12.17 1.55
C TRP A 122 -6.04 11.55 2.27
N GLY A 123 -4.89 11.47 1.59
CA GLY A 123 -3.62 11.17 2.23
C GLY A 123 -2.93 12.46 2.67
N LEU A 124 -2.49 12.53 3.92
CA LEU A 124 -1.70 13.63 4.46
C LEU A 124 -0.39 13.07 5.01
N TYR A 125 0.72 13.30 4.32
CA TYR A 125 2.01 12.65 4.58
C TYR A 125 3.13 13.65 4.84
N GLY A 126 4.12 13.23 5.60
CA GLY A 126 5.31 14.00 5.89
C GLY A 126 5.42 14.42 7.37
N PRO A 127 6.55 15.04 7.76
CA PRO A 127 6.84 15.34 9.16
C PRO A 127 5.85 16.31 9.81
N ALA A 128 5.19 17.19 9.05
CA ALA A 128 4.20 18.14 9.58
C ALA A 128 2.75 17.58 9.55
N ALA A 129 2.52 16.34 9.06
CA ALA A 129 1.19 15.79 8.88
C ALA A 129 0.36 15.74 10.18
N ALA A 130 0.95 15.28 11.28
CA ALA A 130 0.25 15.18 12.57
C ALA A 130 -0.16 16.55 13.11
N GLN A 131 0.70 17.55 12.98
CA GLN A 131 0.43 18.93 13.43
C GLN A 131 -0.72 19.55 12.60
N LEU A 132 -0.68 19.40 11.27
CA LEU A 132 -1.72 19.94 10.41
C LEU A 132 -3.06 19.23 10.62
N ALA A 133 -3.05 17.91 10.72
CA ALA A 133 -4.28 17.16 11.03
C ALA A 133 -4.90 17.62 12.35
N ALA A 134 -4.09 17.80 13.40
CA ALA A 134 -4.56 18.29 14.71
C ALA A 134 -5.09 19.72 14.68
N SER A 135 -4.56 20.58 13.81
CA SER A 135 -4.99 21.99 13.69
C SER A 135 -6.30 22.15 12.93
N VAL A 136 -6.59 21.26 11.97
CA VAL A 136 -7.76 21.37 11.07
C VAL A 136 -8.93 20.52 11.55
N LEU A 137 -8.64 19.34 12.12
CA LEU A 137 -9.67 18.40 12.55
C LEU A 137 -9.94 18.57 14.04
N ALA A 138 -11.13 19.04 14.35
CA ALA A 138 -11.53 19.20 15.74
C ALA A 138 -11.57 17.85 16.45
N ALA A 139 -11.07 17.83 17.67
CA ALA A 139 -11.03 16.66 18.50
C ALA A 139 -11.47 16.99 19.91
N GLY A 140 -11.86 15.97 20.66
CA GLY A 140 -11.61 15.96 22.08
C GLY A 140 -10.10 16.17 22.35
N THR A 141 -9.58 15.79 23.47
CA THR A 141 -8.27 16.15 24.04
C THR A 141 -6.98 15.68 23.33
N ALA A 142 -7.02 15.08 22.13
CA ALA A 142 -5.80 14.53 21.53
C ALA A 142 -4.99 15.57 20.75
N SER A 143 -3.77 15.82 21.26
CA SER A 143 -2.74 16.69 20.69
C SER A 143 -2.13 16.11 19.39
N SER A 144 -1.32 16.91 18.69
CA SER A 144 -0.48 16.45 17.58
C SER A 144 0.42 15.27 17.97
N ASP A 145 0.93 15.28 19.21
CA ASP A 145 1.81 14.21 19.72
C ASP A 145 1.06 12.88 19.87
N ALA A 146 -0.22 12.94 20.28
CA ALA A 146 -1.06 11.75 20.36
C ALA A 146 -1.36 11.17 18.97
N LEU A 147 -1.53 12.02 17.94
CA LEU A 147 -1.66 11.54 16.56
C LEU A 147 -0.34 10.96 16.05
N ALA A 148 0.78 11.60 16.28
CA ALA A 148 2.10 11.12 15.87
C ALA A 148 2.46 9.77 16.51
N SER A 149 1.98 9.50 17.73
CA SER A 149 2.23 8.26 18.48
C SER A 149 1.24 7.13 18.16
N LEU A 150 0.25 7.34 17.30
CA LEU A 150 -0.61 6.24 16.87
C LEU A 150 0.24 5.12 16.25
N PRO A 151 0.00 3.85 16.60
CA PRO A 151 0.64 2.74 15.92
C PRO A 151 0.24 2.71 14.45
N LEU A 152 1.05 2.07 13.62
CA LEU A 152 0.72 1.87 12.20
C LEU A 152 -0.66 1.20 12.06
N TYR A 153 -1.52 1.72 11.19
CA TYR A 153 -2.94 1.38 11.01
C TYR A 153 -3.84 1.71 12.22
N GLY A 154 -3.29 2.24 13.31
CA GLY A 154 -4.10 2.81 14.38
C GLY A 154 -4.99 3.94 13.85
N ASN A 155 -6.20 4.02 14.37
CA ASN A 155 -7.18 4.98 13.88
C ASN A 155 -7.85 5.75 15.02
N VAL A 156 -8.41 6.91 14.68
CA VAL A 156 -9.12 7.77 15.61
C VAL A 156 -10.20 8.57 14.90
N GLU A 157 -11.36 8.65 15.50
CA GLU A 157 -12.40 9.53 15.00
C GLU A 157 -12.16 10.97 15.44
N ARG A 158 -12.43 11.89 14.52
CA ARG A 158 -12.36 13.33 14.64
C ARG A 158 -13.60 13.95 14.02
N THR A 159 -13.70 15.27 14.07
CA THR A 159 -14.75 16.00 13.38
C THR A 159 -14.17 17.14 12.54
N PHE A 160 -14.81 17.38 11.42
CA PHE A 160 -14.59 18.56 10.60
C PHE A 160 -15.95 19.16 10.26
N ARG A 161 -16.21 20.41 10.72
CA ARG A 161 -17.51 21.07 10.54
C ARG A 161 -18.71 20.19 10.91
N ASP A 162 -18.64 19.58 12.11
CA ASP A 162 -19.68 18.70 12.66
C ASP A 162 -19.91 17.39 11.85
N ARG A 163 -19.01 17.05 10.92
CA ARG A 163 -19.00 15.76 10.22
C ARG A 163 -17.90 14.87 10.78
N PRO A 164 -18.18 13.58 10.99
CA PRO A 164 -17.14 12.65 11.41
C PRO A 164 -16.06 12.51 10.34
N ALA A 165 -14.82 12.45 10.80
CA ALA A 165 -13.64 12.16 10.01
C ALA A 165 -12.84 11.04 10.70
N ILE A 166 -12.41 10.04 9.95
CA ILE A 166 -11.60 8.95 10.47
C ILE A 166 -10.17 9.19 10.01
N LEU A 167 -9.24 9.29 10.95
CA LEU A 167 -7.81 9.34 10.67
C LEU A 167 -7.23 7.96 10.91
N VAL A 168 -6.53 7.42 9.92
CA VAL A 168 -5.82 6.15 10.00
C VAL A 168 -4.34 6.41 9.79
N ARG A 169 -3.50 5.97 10.74
CA ARG A 169 -2.05 6.07 10.61
C ARG A 169 -1.56 5.23 9.44
N SER A 170 -0.78 5.82 8.53
CA SER A 170 -0.30 5.17 7.30
C SER A 170 1.19 5.43 7.07
N ASP A 171 1.84 4.45 6.41
CA ASP A 171 3.21 4.53 5.89
C ASP A 171 3.31 4.04 4.44
N ASP A 172 2.24 4.15 3.68
CA ASP A 172 2.10 3.55 2.34
C ASP A 172 3.22 3.89 1.37
N PHE A 173 3.76 5.08 1.52
CA PHE A 173 4.85 5.58 0.68
C PHE A 173 6.22 5.52 1.39
N GLY A 174 6.33 4.75 2.50
CA GLY A 174 7.54 4.77 3.35
C GLY A 174 7.72 6.08 4.11
N ILE A 175 6.72 6.94 4.07
CA ILE A 175 6.67 8.23 4.74
C ILE A 175 5.46 8.21 5.67
N GLY A 176 5.69 8.51 6.93
CA GLY A 176 4.62 8.52 7.91
C GLY A 176 3.59 9.61 7.63
N GLY A 177 2.32 9.28 7.85
CA GLY A 177 1.20 10.18 7.63
C GLY A 177 -0.12 9.58 8.05
N PHE A 178 -1.19 10.08 7.45
CA PHE A 178 -2.56 9.66 7.75
C PHE A 178 -3.38 9.54 6.47
N GLU A 179 -4.24 8.53 6.42
CA GLU A 179 -5.41 8.52 5.56
C GLU A 179 -6.56 9.18 6.32
N ILE A 180 -7.25 10.12 5.68
CA ILE A 180 -8.39 10.85 6.24
C ILE A 180 -9.63 10.49 5.43
N LEU A 181 -10.55 9.75 6.05
CA LEU A 181 -11.84 9.41 5.47
C LEU A 181 -12.88 10.42 5.97
N ILE A 182 -13.59 11.07 5.06
CA ILE A 182 -14.52 12.17 5.35
C ILE A 182 -15.75 12.10 4.45
N ASP A 183 -16.89 12.58 4.92
CA ASP A 183 -18.08 12.76 4.10
C ASP A 183 -17.75 13.52 2.80
N ALA A 184 -18.10 12.95 1.65
CA ALA A 184 -17.77 13.50 0.34
C ALA A 184 -18.32 14.93 0.14
N SER A 185 -19.43 15.29 0.80
CA SER A 185 -20.05 16.61 0.68
C SER A 185 -19.20 17.75 1.26
N VAL A 186 -18.28 17.44 2.18
CA VAL A 186 -17.38 18.44 2.81
C VAL A 186 -15.91 18.23 2.43
N SER A 187 -15.61 17.28 1.55
CA SER A 187 -14.27 16.91 1.11
C SER A 187 -13.46 18.10 0.57
N GLY A 188 -14.05 18.89 -0.34
CA GLY A 188 -13.40 20.09 -0.89
C GLY A 188 -13.10 21.18 0.16
N LEU A 189 -13.96 21.28 1.18
CA LEU A 189 -13.73 22.21 2.29
C LEU A 189 -12.59 21.74 3.20
N LEU A 190 -12.48 20.43 3.45
CA LEU A 190 -11.36 19.86 4.19
C LEU A 190 -10.06 20.08 3.43
N GLN A 191 -10.05 19.80 2.13
CA GLN A 191 -8.89 20.03 1.28
C GLN A 191 -8.40 21.47 1.39
N GLN A 192 -9.32 22.46 1.24
CA GLN A 192 -8.94 23.87 1.34
C GLN A 192 -8.38 24.22 2.72
N ALA A 193 -9.02 23.73 3.79
CA ALA A 193 -8.56 23.99 5.16
C ALA A 193 -7.16 23.42 5.42
N LEU A 194 -6.83 22.23 4.90
CA LEU A 194 -5.50 21.64 5.02
C LEU A 194 -4.46 22.44 4.21
N VAL A 195 -4.81 22.91 3.01
CA VAL A 195 -3.94 23.77 2.20
C VAL A 195 -3.70 25.12 2.90
N ASP A 196 -4.74 25.74 3.42
CA ASP A 196 -4.63 27.02 4.17
C ASP A 196 -3.78 26.86 5.45
N ALA A 197 -3.78 25.66 6.04
CA ALA A 197 -2.93 25.32 7.18
C ALA A 197 -1.47 25.03 6.79
N GLY A 198 -1.15 24.92 5.50
CA GLY A 198 0.21 24.72 4.99
C GLY A 198 0.50 23.39 4.32
N ALA A 199 -0.52 22.53 4.08
CA ALA A 199 -0.33 21.35 3.26
C ALA A 199 -0.16 21.73 1.79
N GLN A 200 0.75 21.08 1.08
CA GLN A 200 0.91 21.23 -0.35
C GLN A 200 0.29 20.03 -1.09
N ARG A 201 -0.54 20.30 -2.08
CA ARG A 201 -1.08 19.24 -2.94
C ARG A 201 0.03 18.64 -3.79
N ILE A 202 0.03 17.31 -3.85
CA ILE A 202 0.91 16.55 -4.73
C ILE A 202 0.08 15.63 -5.63
N ASP A 203 0.71 15.14 -6.69
CA ASP A 203 0.12 14.13 -7.58
C ASP A 203 0.51 12.70 -7.17
N VAL A 204 -0.20 11.72 -7.76
CA VAL A 204 0.06 10.29 -7.55
C VAL A 204 1.44 9.88 -8.05
N ALA A 205 1.95 10.51 -9.12
CA ALA A 205 3.27 10.17 -9.68
C ALA A 205 4.39 10.51 -8.69
N THR A 206 4.29 11.66 -8.02
CA THR A 206 5.23 12.06 -6.96
C THR A 206 5.19 11.10 -5.77
N ALA A 207 3.99 10.72 -5.32
CA ALA A 207 3.82 9.76 -4.23
C ALA A 207 4.38 8.37 -4.62
N ASP A 208 4.23 7.97 -5.89
CA ASP A 208 4.71 6.69 -6.40
C ASP A 208 6.24 6.59 -6.41
N VAL A 209 6.95 7.70 -6.61
CA VAL A 209 8.41 7.75 -6.44
C VAL A 209 8.81 7.33 -5.02
N ALA A 210 8.19 7.94 -4.01
CA ALA A 210 8.48 7.61 -2.62
C ALA A 210 8.09 6.15 -2.27
N ARG A 211 6.96 5.66 -2.81
CA ARG A 211 6.53 4.26 -2.65
C ARG A 211 7.59 3.28 -3.18
N ILE A 212 8.10 3.53 -4.38
CA ILE A 212 9.12 2.67 -5.00
C ILE A 212 10.42 2.76 -4.20
N GLU A 213 10.87 3.95 -3.81
CA GLU A 213 12.06 4.13 -2.95
C GLU A 213 11.94 3.38 -1.62
N ALA A 214 10.74 3.31 -1.06
CA ALA A 214 10.45 2.52 0.15
C ALA A 214 10.32 1.00 -0.12
N GLY A 215 10.38 0.56 -1.38
CA GLY A 215 10.20 -0.85 -1.73
C GLY A 215 8.79 -1.38 -1.46
N ARG A 216 7.77 -0.52 -1.44
CA ARG A 216 6.38 -0.90 -1.14
C ARG A 216 5.66 -1.35 -2.42
N PRO A 217 5.28 -2.64 -2.55
CA PRO A 217 4.48 -3.10 -3.68
C PRO A 217 3.06 -2.55 -3.61
N ALA A 218 2.45 -2.32 -4.78
CA ALA A 218 1.06 -1.90 -4.91
C ALA A 218 0.24 -2.94 -5.68
N PHE A 219 -0.97 -3.24 -5.18
CA PHE A 219 -1.90 -4.12 -5.88
C PHE A 219 -2.41 -3.47 -7.18
N GLY A 220 -2.42 -4.24 -8.26
CA GLY A 220 -2.72 -3.76 -9.61
C GLY A 220 -1.51 -3.23 -10.38
N ARG A 221 -0.33 -3.13 -9.72
CA ARG A 221 0.95 -2.77 -10.36
C ARG A 221 2.02 -3.83 -10.13
N ASP A 222 2.42 -4.02 -8.87
CA ASP A 222 3.45 -4.99 -8.47
C ASP A 222 2.86 -6.32 -8.00
N MET A 223 1.60 -6.33 -7.61
CA MET A 223 0.85 -7.50 -7.17
C MET A 223 -0.45 -7.61 -7.93
N ASP A 224 -0.85 -8.83 -8.25
CA ASP A 224 -2.10 -9.14 -8.93
C ASP A 224 -2.68 -10.48 -8.46
N THR A 225 -3.72 -10.95 -9.16
CA THR A 225 -4.39 -12.23 -8.85
C THR A 225 -3.56 -13.48 -9.17
N THR A 226 -2.37 -13.34 -9.74
CA THR A 226 -1.41 -14.43 -9.95
C THR A 226 -0.34 -14.51 -8.86
N THR A 227 -0.26 -13.49 -8.00
CA THR A 227 0.74 -13.34 -6.96
C THR A 227 0.33 -14.07 -5.68
N ILE A 228 1.28 -14.67 -4.97
CA ILE A 228 1.10 -15.07 -3.57
C ILE A 228 1.85 -14.08 -2.65
N PRO A 229 1.37 -13.79 -1.43
CA PRO A 229 1.96 -12.76 -0.55
C PRO A 229 3.47 -12.91 -0.34
N LEU A 230 3.96 -14.15 -0.22
CA LEU A 230 5.39 -14.44 -0.02
C LEU A 230 6.27 -14.11 -1.23
N GLU A 231 5.71 -14.12 -2.44
CA GLU A 231 6.44 -13.68 -3.64
C GLU A 231 6.62 -12.16 -3.65
N ALA A 232 5.65 -11.44 -3.10
CA ALA A 232 5.65 -9.98 -3.02
C ALA A 232 6.41 -9.43 -1.81
N GLY A 233 6.83 -10.29 -0.86
CA GLY A 233 7.54 -9.88 0.35
C GLY A 233 6.68 -9.06 1.32
N ILE A 234 5.38 -9.36 1.40
CA ILE A 234 4.45 -8.66 2.30
C ILE A 234 4.04 -9.51 3.52
N GLU A 235 4.59 -10.72 3.64
CA GLU A 235 4.19 -11.69 4.67
C GLU A 235 4.31 -11.15 6.09
N ASP A 236 5.38 -10.46 6.43
CA ASP A 236 5.63 -9.93 7.77
C ASP A 236 4.62 -8.88 8.20
N ARG A 237 3.99 -8.20 7.24
CA ARG A 237 2.98 -7.16 7.48
C ARG A 237 1.55 -7.69 7.36
N ALA A 238 1.32 -8.57 6.38
CA ALA A 238 -0.02 -8.98 5.96
C ALA A 238 -0.50 -10.28 6.60
N ILE A 239 0.38 -11.10 7.19
CA ILE A 239 0.04 -12.45 7.63
C ILE A 239 0.31 -12.63 9.13
N SER A 240 -0.72 -13.00 9.88
CA SER A 240 -0.53 -13.51 11.25
C SER A 240 -0.23 -15.00 11.19
N LEU A 241 0.89 -15.40 11.81
CA LEU A 241 1.30 -16.79 11.91
C LEU A 241 0.71 -17.50 13.15
N THR A 242 0.03 -16.76 14.01
CA THR A 242 -0.52 -17.25 15.30
C THR A 242 -2.04 -17.31 15.35
N LYS A 243 -2.72 -16.70 14.37
CA LYS A 243 -4.18 -16.74 14.27
C LYS A 243 -4.71 -18.10 13.82
N GLY A 244 -6.03 -18.29 13.94
CA GLY A 244 -6.76 -19.46 13.43
C GLY A 244 -6.76 -19.58 11.89
N CYS A 245 -7.55 -20.55 11.40
CA CYS A 245 -7.63 -20.84 9.96
C CYS A 245 -8.23 -19.69 9.15
N TYR A 246 -7.77 -19.54 7.91
CA TYR A 246 -8.31 -18.62 6.90
C TYR A 246 -8.19 -19.23 5.50
N VAL A 247 -8.93 -18.68 4.54
CA VAL A 247 -8.95 -19.18 3.15
C VAL A 247 -7.55 -19.05 2.53
N GLY A 248 -7.02 -20.14 1.96
CA GLY A 248 -5.69 -20.18 1.30
C GLY A 248 -4.51 -20.43 2.25
N GLN A 249 -4.74 -20.56 3.56
CA GLN A 249 -3.68 -20.75 4.56
C GLN A 249 -2.79 -21.97 4.29
N GLU A 250 -3.36 -23.06 3.80
CA GLU A 250 -2.60 -24.30 3.57
C GLU A 250 -1.38 -24.08 2.66
N ILE A 251 -1.56 -23.31 1.59
CA ILE A 251 -0.48 -22.99 0.66
C ILE A 251 0.58 -22.13 1.33
N ILE A 252 0.17 -21.10 2.07
CA ILE A 252 1.07 -20.21 2.79
C ILE A 252 1.92 -20.99 3.80
N ILE A 253 1.28 -21.79 4.64
CA ILE A 253 1.95 -22.62 5.66
C ILE A 253 2.87 -23.65 5.01
N ARG A 254 2.45 -24.27 3.90
CA ARG A 254 3.30 -25.23 3.17
C ARG A 254 4.56 -24.58 2.62
N VAL A 255 4.48 -23.39 2.04
CA VAL A 255 5.66 -22.66 1.52
C VAL A 255 6.57 -22.26 2.69
N LEU A 256 6.03 -21.73 3.78
CA LEU A 256 6.81 -21.29 4.94
C LEU A 256 7.53 -22.47 5.62
N HIS A 257 6.82 -23.55 5.94
CA HIS A 257 7.38 -24.66 6.74
C HIS A 257 8.09 -25.71 5.90
N ARG A 258 7.48 -26.22 4.83
CA ARG A 258 8.09 -27.27 3.98
C ARG A 258 9.03 -26.70 2.94
N GLY A 259 8.69 -25.52 2.39
CA GLY A 259 9.50 -24.81 1.42
C GLY A 259 10.59 -23.92 2.02
N GLN A 260 10.69 -23.82 3.35
CA GLN A 260 11.60 -22.88 4.04
C GLN A 260 11.47 -21.44 3.52
N GLY A 261 10.25 -21.00 3.21
CA GLY A 261 9.98 -19.69 2.59
C GLY A 261 10.42 -19.57 1.13
N ARG A 262 10.81 -20.67 0.48
CA ARG A 262 11.27 -20.64 -0.92
C ARG A 262 10.09 -20.57 -1.88
N VAL A 263 9.98 -19.43 -2.56
CA VAL A 263 9.06 -19.20 -3.68
C VAL A 263 9.79 -19.33 -5.02
N ALA A 264 9.07 -19.51 -6.11
CA ALA A 264 9.67 -19.63 -7.44
C ALA A 264 10.26 -18.30 -7.95
N LYS A 265 9.63 -17.19 -7.62
CA LYS A 265 10.03 -15.82 -7.96
C LYS A 265 9.90 -14.92 -6.73
N ARG A 266 10.65 -13.84 -6.68
CA ARG A 266 10.55 -12.80 -5.63
C ARG A 266 10.48 -11.41 -6.23
N LEU A 267 9.69 -10.56 -5.62
CA LEU A 267 9.77 -9.13 -5.84
C LEU A 267 11.05 -8.60 -5.17
N VAL A 268 11.89 -7.95 -5.94
CA VAL A 268 13.16 -7.39 -5.47
C VAL A 268 13.31 -5.94 -5.92
N GLY A 269 14.14 -5.18 -5.20
CA GLY A 269 14.63 -3.89 -5.65
C GLY A 269 15.77 -4.04 -6.65
N MET A 270 15.83 -3.16 -7.62
CA MET A 270 16.91 -3.10 -8.62
C MET A 270 17.34 -1.66 -8.83
N VAL A 271 18.65 -1.47 -8.96
CA VAL A 271 19.26 -0.16 -9.23
C VAL A 271 19.93 -0.21 -10.58
N GLY A 272 19.55 0.72 -11.48
CA GLY A 272 20.17 0.89 -12.78
C GLY A 272 21.36 1.84 -12.73
N PHE A 273 22.05 1.97 -13.86
CA PHE A 273 23.19 2.87 -14.01
C PHE A 273 22.74 4.21 -14.61
N ALA A 274 23.31 5.29 -14.10
CA ALA A 274 23.05 6.63 -14.61
C ALA A 274 23.55 6.73 -16.07
N GLY A 275 22.70 7.26 -16.96
CA GLY A 275 23.05 7.46 -18.38
C GLY A 275 22.68 6.30 -19.31
N GLU A 276 22.25 5.14 -18.81
CA GLU A 276 21.78 4.02 -19.63
C GLU A 276 20.31 4.17 -20.12
N GLY A 277 19.65 5.24 -19.73
CA GLY A 277 18.25 5.52 -20.06
C GLY A 277 17.27 5.01 -18.98
N PRO A 278 15.98 5.38 -19.14
CA PRO A 278 14.96 5.08 -18.12
C PRO A 278 14.65 3.59 -18.05
N LEU A 279 14.37 3.11 -16.84
CA LEU A 279 13.73 1.81 -16.62
C LEU A 279 12.21 1.99 -16.70
N LEU A 280 11.51 1.00 -17.29
CA LEU A 280 10.05 1.04 -17.42
C LEU A 280 9.43 -0.27 -16.95
N ALA A 281 8.21 -0.20 -16.42
CA ALA A 281 7.40 -1.38 -16.12
C ALA A 281 7.20 -2.23 -17.39
N GLY A 282 7.24 -3.56 -17.22
CA GLY A 282 7.12 -4.52 -18.32
C GLY A 282 8.43 -4.85 -19.06
N MET A 283 9.53 -4.14 -18.78
CA MET A 283 10.83 -4.52 -19.32
C MET A 283 11.26 -5.91 -18.82
N ARG A 284 11.83 -6.72 -19.70
CA ARG A 284 12.29 -8.09 -19.40
C ARG A 284 13.66 -8.06 -18.76
N LEU A 285 13.88 -9.04 -17.88
CA LEU A 285 15.16 -9.26 -17.20
C LEU A 285 15.78 -10.57 -17.69
N GLU A 286 17.06 -10.53 -18.01
CA GLU A 286 17.83 -11.69 -18.45
C GLU A 286 19.14 -11.82 -17.67
N SER A 287 19.60 -13.04 -17.52
CA SER A 287 20.93 -13.36 -16.97
C SER A 287 21.58 -14.45 -17.83
N GLY A 288 22.68 -14.10 -18.51
CA GLY A 288 23.40 -15.05 -19.38
C GLY A 288 22.53 -15.63 -20.49
N GLY A 289 21.63 -14.83 -21.08
CA GLY A 289 20.69 -15.26 -22.13
C GLY A 289 19.48 -16.09 -21.65
N ARG A 290 19.31 -16.25 -20.33
CA ARG A 290 18.14 -16.89 -19.72
C ARG A 290 17.19 -15.81 -19.20
N GLU A 291 15.89 -16.01 -19.42
CA GLU A 291 14.87 -15.16 -18.81
C GLU A 291 14.94 -15.24 -17.28
N ALA A 292 15.11 -14.09 -16.65
CA ALA A 292 15.23 -13.95 -15.20
C ALA A 292 13.94 -13.38 -14.56
N GLY A 293 13.14 -12.61 -15.33
CA GLY A 293 11.92 -12.00 -14.82
C GLY A 293 11.49 -10.73 -15.55
N SER A 294 10.83 -9.80 -14.85
CA SER A 294 10.38 -8.53 -15.41
C SER A 294 10.24 -7.43 -14.36
N LEU A 295 10.36 -6.17 -14.79
CA LEU A 295 10.09 -4.99 -13.98
C LEU A 295 8.58 -4.77 -13.85
N THR A 296 8.12 -4.35 -12.67
CA THR A 296 6.71 -4.02 -12.40
C THR A 296 6.49 -2.53 -12.14
N SER A 297 7.46 -1.88 -11.49
CA SER A 297 7.46 -0.44 -11.22
C SER A 297 8.88 0.09 -11.41
N ALA A 298 9.00 1.30 -11.96
CA ALA A 298 10.30 1.95 -12.13
C ALA A 298 10.18 3.47 -12.10
N VAL A 299 11.20 4.14 -11.54
CA VAL A 299 11.30 5.60 -11.47
C VAL A 299 12.79 6.03 -11.46
N ASP A 300 13.02 7.29 -11.81
CA ASP A 300 14.30 7.94 -11.48
C ASP A 300 14.23 8.49 -10.06
N SER A 301 15.02 7.90 -9.14
CA SER A 301 15.04 8.34 -7.75
C SER A 301 15.78 9.67 -7.59
N PRO A 302 15.13 10.73 -7.07
CA PRO A 302 15.80 12.00 -6.82
C PRO A 302 16.91 11.89 -5.76
N ARG A 303 16.71 11.08 -4.74
CA ARG A 303 17.67 10.88 -3.66
C ARG A 303 18.88 10.08 -4.08
N LEU A 304 18.67 9.03 -4.88
CA LEU A 304 19.75 8.17 -5.37
C LEU A 304 20.40 8.70 -6.66
N ARG A 305 19.72 9.63 -7.38
CA ARG A 305 20.14 10.21 -8.66
C ARG A 305 20.42 9.15 -9.73
N ARG A 306 19.59 8.10 -9.74
CA ARG A 306 19.67 6.98 -10.68
C ARG A 306 18.33 6.28 -10.81
N PRO A 307 18.10 5.54 -11.90
CA PRO A 307 16.90 4.74 -12.04
C PRO A 307 16.87 3.60 -11.03
N ILE A 308 15.70 3.40 -10.42
CA ILE A 308 15.39 2.27 -9.55
C ILE A 308 14.12 1.58 -10.02
N ALA A 309 13.99 0.31 -9.72
CA ALA A 309 12.80 -0.47 -10.09
C ALA A 309 12.47 -1.54 -9.05
N LEU A 310 11.19 -1.90 -9.00
CA LEU A 310 10.71 -3.14 -8.41
C LEU A 310 10.41 -4.12 -9.55
N GLY A 311 10.62 -5.40 -9.32
CA GLY A 311 10.30 -6.42 -10.31
C GLY A 311 10.43 -7.82 -9.76
N TYR A 312 9.74 -8.76 -10.41
CA TYR A 312 9.86 -10.17 -10.06
C TYR A 312 11.06 -10.79 -10.78
N VAL A 313 11.87 -11.48 -10.02
CA VAL A 313 12.95 -12.30 -10.55
C VAL A 313 12.83 -13.74 -10.07
N HIS A 314 13.26 -14.69 -10.91
CA HIS A 314 13.40 -16.08 -10.49
C HIS A 314 14.35 -16.16 -9.29
N ARG A 315 14.05 -17.02 -8.33
CA ARG A 315 14.78 -17.14 -7.07
C ARG A 315 16.31 -17.30 -7.22
N ASP A 316 16.75 -17.93 -8.32
CA ASP A 316 18.18 -18.14 -8.59
C ASP A 316 18.94 -16.82 -8.83
N PHE A 317 18.22 -15.73 -9.10
CA PHE A 317 18.75 -14.41 -9.40
C PHE A 317 18.32 -13.34 -8.39
N SER A 318 17.61 -13.72 -7.31
CA SER A 318 17.00 -12.77 -6.37
C SER A 318 17.94 -12.27 -5.28
N GLU A 319 19.15 -12.80 -5.18
CA GLU A 319 20.11 -12.40 -4.15
C GLU A 319 20.69 -11.01 -4.47
N PRO A 320 20.84 -10.13 -3.45
CA PRO A 320 21.47 -8.82 -3.63
C PRO A 320 22.89 -8.94 -4.23
N GLY A 321 23.20 -8.02 -5.15
CA GLY A 321 24.45 -8.02 -5.90
C GLY A 321 24.38 -8.75 -7.23
N HIS A 322 23.32 -9.49 -7.52
CA HIS A 322 23.11 -10.09 -8.84
C HIS A 322 22.94 -9.02 -9.90
N VAL A 323 23.65 -9.15 -11.02
CA VAL A 323 23.56 -8.21 -12.16
C VAL A 323 22.71 -8.85 -13.24
N LEU A 324 21.72 -8.10 -13.73
CA LEU A 324 20.76 -8.51 -14.75
C LEU A 324 20.79 -7.56 -15.94
N GLU A 325 20.59 -8.10 -17.14
CA GLU A 325 20.34 -7.32 -18.35
C GLU A 325 18.84 -6.98 -18.43
N VAL A 326 18.54 -5.74 -18.79
CA VAL A 326 17.18 -5.23 -19.02
C VAL A 326 16.97 -5.01 -20.51
N ARG A 327 15.92 -5.60 -21.08
CA ARG A 327 15.61 -5.54 -22.51
C ARG A 327 14.20 -5.04 -22.74
N HIS A 328 14.06 -4.22 -23.80
CA HIS A 328 12.78 -3.73 -24.27
C HIS A 328 12.80 -3.59 -25.80
N GLY A 329 12.21 -4.57 -26.51
CA GLY A 329 12.24 -4.60 -27.97
C GLY A 329 13.68 -4.56 -28.52
N ASP A 330 13.92 -3.60 -29.44
CA ASP A 330 15.21 -3.35 -30.07
C ASP A 330 16.06 -2.27 -29.35
N ASP A 331 15.62 -1.80 -28.18
CA ASP A 331 16.35 -0.81 -27.39
C ASP A 331 17.74 -1.32 -26.98
N PRO A 332 18.70 -0.40 -26.75
CA PRO A 332 19.97 -0.76 -26.12
C PRO A 332 19.76 -1.51 -24.80
N VAL A 333 20.55 -2.55 -24.57
CA VAL A 333 20.54 -3.30 -23.33
C VAL A 333 20.99 -2.39 -22.19
N ARG A 334 20.20 -2.37 -21.09
CA ARG A 334 20.53 -1.69 -19.84
C ARG A 334 20.95 -2.71 -18.81
N THR A 335 21.57 -2.27 -17.75
CA THR A 335 22.03 -3.15 -16.69
C THR A 335 21.46 -2.72 -15.35
N VAL A 336 20.99 -3.67 -14.54
CA VAL A 336 20.53 -3.41 -13.18
C VAL A 336 21.22 -4.36 -12.19
N THR A 337 21.39 -3.88 -10.97
CA THR A 337 21.86 -4.70 -9.85
C THR A 337 20.73 -4.90 -8.87
N VAL A 338 20.47 -6.14 -8.48
CA VAL A 338 19.51 -6.51 -7.43
C VAL A 338 20.01 -5.98 -6.08
N VAL A 339 19.11 -5.34 -5.33
CA VAL A 339 19.40 -4.77 -4.01
C VAL A 339 18.31 -5.12 -3.01
N THR A 340 18.63 -4.98 -1.73
CA THR A 340 17.61 -5.05 -0.66
C THR A 340 16.75 -3.78 -0.68
N THR A 341 15.47 -3.93 -0.30
CA THR A 341 14.56 -2.80 -0.05
C THR A 341 14.34 -2.62 1.45
N PRO A 342 14.06 -1.40 1.93
CA PRO A 342 13.92 -0.16 1.15
C PRO A 342 15.23 0.29 0.50
N PHE A 343 15.14 1.00 -0.64
CA PHE A 343 16.33 1.54 -1.32
C PHE A 343 17.01 2.63 -0.49
N ILE A 344 16.22 3.30 0.34
CA ILE A 344 16.65 4.37 1.21
C ILE A 344 16.26 3.97 2.63
N GLN A 345 17.24 3.77 3.49
CA GLN A 345 17.00 3.46 4.89
C GLN A 345 16.29 4.64 5.59
N PRO A 346 15.28 4.40 6.43
CA PRO A 346 14.69 5.43 7.26
C PRO A 346 15.80 6.11 8.10
N ALA A 347 15.75 7.43 8.24
CA ALA A 347 16.69 8.13 9.11
C ALA A 347 16.38 7.75 10.58
N GLY A 348 17.24 6.96 11.21
CA GLY A 348 17.23 6.66 12.65
C GLY A 348 16.56 5.34 13.03
N GLU A 349 17.21 4.24 12.74
CA GLU A 349 17.26 3.03 13.57
C GLU A 349 18.72 2.77 13.98
#